data_3bde12fefd393cee841f6901abd5023f
#
_entry.id   3bde12fefd393cee841f6901abd5023f
#
_cell.length_a   1.000
_cell.length_b   1.000
_cell.length_c   1.000
_cell.angle_alpha   90.00
_cell.angle_beta   90.00
_cell.angle_gamma   90.00
#
_symmetry.space_group_name_H-M   'P 1'
#
loop_
_entity.id
_entity.type
_entity.pdbx_description
1 polymer ?
#
loop_
_entity_poly.entity_id
_entity_poly.type
_entity_poly.pdbx_seq_one_letter_code
_entity_poly.pdbx_strand_id
1 'polypeptide(L)'
;MRFKRSAGTLVHPTSFATKYGIGDLGPSARTFLDFLVETDQAIWQVLPLGPTGYGNSPYASYSAFAGNIYIISPEILVDKNLISRETAEKAEMPITTSVNYEQVISNKRALLEVSAKAFYSGIDGSTEQAFEAFKKENAYWIHDYVHFITALEINNGNPWNQWEKGLSRQEPDAINKLETEHAERIRFHYWTQFEFFNQWYALKRTASENDIRIVGDIPIFVDHNSADVWSHSQYFAVDEHGDRELVAGVPPDYFSETGQLWGNPQYKWQTMEKDGFKWWIKRFEQMFSMFHAIRVDHFRGFDAYWEVKATENNAINGRWVKGPGPKLFDTIKETLGDLPIIAEDLGVITPEVVELRERYNFPGMKILQFAFTDSYANSFLPHNYHPNCVTYTGTHDNDTTLGWYHQAPEIEKHRVREYTRTSGEEVNWELIRLGLLSVADQTIVPLQDYMNLGSDHRMNLPGTATGNWDWRYTPEMLEHVDKKRIKELIKISNRDLRNSDQDANLTKIETEEAGY
;
A
#
# COMPACT_ATOMS: atom_id res chain seq x y z
N MET A 1 18.88 -7.01 -5.90
CA MET A 1 18.84 -6.08 -7.07
C MET A 1 18.96 -4.66 -6.56
N ARG A 2 19.78 -3.76 -7.16
CA ARG A 2 19.79 -2.35 -6.79
C ARG A 2 18.78 -1.59 -7.67
N PHE A 3 18.00 -0.71 -7.07
CA PHE A 3 17.06 0.12 -7.82
C PHE A 3 17.82 1.15 -8.66
N LYS A 4 17.34 1.42 -9.88
CA LYS A 4 17.88 2.50 -10.70
C LYS A 4 17.51 3.85 -10.08
N ARG A 5 18.39 4.86 -10.24
CA ARG A 5 18.13 6.22 -9.81
C ARG A 5 16.88 6.77 -10.50
N SER A 6 15.86 7.12 -9.73
CA SER A 6 14.54 7.49 -10.26
C SER A 6 13.74 8.33 -9.28
N ALA A 7 12.66 8.92 -9.76
CA ALA A 7 11.71 9.68 -8.94
C ALA A 7 10.27 9.19 -9.18
N GLY A 8 9.40 9.45 -8.21
CA GLY A 8 7.99 9.08 -8.30
C GLY A 8 7.09 9.75 -7.29
N THR A 9 5.83 9.38 -7.38
CA THR A 9 4.75 9.92 -6.54
C THR A 9 4.10 8.82 -5.71
N LEU A 10 3.83 9.13 -4.43
CA LEU A 10 2.97 8.34 -3.54
C LEU A 10 1.55 8.89 -3.64
N VAL A 11 0.63 8.08 -4.13
CA VAL A 11 -0.83 8.33 -4.09
C VAL A 11 -1.59 7.02 -4.20
N HIS A 12 -2.61 6.86 -3.35
CA HIS A 12 -3.45 5.67 -3.38
C HIS A 12 -4.58 5.82 -4.41
N PRO A 13 -5.01 4.75 -5.12
CA PRO A 13 -6.10 4.85 -6.11
C PRO A 13 -7.39 5.46 -5.59
N THR A 14 -7.74 5.27 -4.30
CA THR A 14 -8.91 5.87 -3.68
C THR A 14 -8.93 7.41 -3.74
N SER A 15 -7.75 8.03 -3.87
CA SER A 15 -7.59 9.49 -3.93
C SER A 15 -7.85 10.09 -5.31
N PHE A 16 -8.04 9.28 -6.36
CA PHE A 16 -8.25 9.80 -7.71
C PHE A 16 -9.58 10.53 -7.86
N ALA A 17 -9.58 11.56 -8.70
CA ALA A 17 -10.77 12.33 -9.03
C ALA A 17 -11.72 11.52 -9.91
N THR A 18 -12.82 11.04 -9.35
CA THR A 18 -13.90 10.35 -10.08
C THR A 18 -15.25 10.89 -9.67
N LYS A 19 -16.25 10.70 -10.51
CA LYS A 19 -17.65 11.01 -10.22
C LYS A 19 -18.39 9.90 -9.44
N TYR A 20 -17.68 8.90 -8.91
CA TYR A 20 -18.26 7.81 -8.14
C TYR A 20 -17.92 7.85 -6.66
N GLY A 21 -17.53 9.01 -6.14
CA GLY A 21 -17.32 9.27 -4.72
C GLY A 21 -16.00 8.72 -4.13
N ILE A 22 -15.30 7.86 -4.85
CA ILE A 22 -13.99 7.28 -4.52
C ILE A 22 -13.19 7.11 -5.81
N GLY A 23 -11.88 7.23 -5.76
CA GLY A 23 -11.02 6.92 -6.88
C GLY A 23 -11.11 5.45 -7.30
N ASP A 24 -10.87 5.17 -8.59
CA ASP A 24 -10.96 3.82 -9.15
C ASP A 24 -9.90 3.55 -10.23
N LEU A 25 -9.87 2.31 -10.75
CA LEU A 25 -8.88 1.80 -11.70
C LEU A 25 -9.17 2.18 -13.17
N GLY A 26 -10.10 3.10 -13.40
CA GLY A 26 -10.56 3.50 -14.73
C GLY A 26 -9.82 4.72 -15.31
N PRO A 27 -10.57 5.62 -16.00
CA PRO A 27 -9.97 6.77 -16.69
C PRO A 27 -9.13 7.67 -15.80
N SER A 28 -9.53 7.93 -14.55
CA SER A 28 -8.79 8.79 -13.62
C SER A 28 -7.42 8.21 -13.24
N ALA A 29 -7.30 6.88 -13.12
CA ALA A 29 -6.02 6.23 -12.90
C ALA A 29 -5.10 6.37 -14.14
N ARG A 30 -5.64 6.33 -15.34
CA ARG A 30 -4.88 6.60 -16.58
C ARG A 30 -4.42 8.05 -16.65
N THR A 31 -5.29 9.01 -16.32
CA THR A 31 -4.90 10.44 -16.22
C THR A 31 -3.74 10.63 -15.25
N PHE A 32 -3.71 9.88 -14.14
CA PHE A 32 -2.58 9.94 -13.21
C PHE A 32 -1.30 9.31 -13.82
N LEU A 33 -1.39 8.21 -14.55
CA LEU A 33 -0.23 7.69 -15.30
C LEU A 33 0.29 8.68 -16.34
N ASP A 34 -0.61 9.37 -17.05
CA ASP A 34 -0.24 10.44 -17.99
C ASP A 34 0.50 11.59 -17.28
N PHE A 35 0.05 11.98 -16.08
CA PHE A 35 0.76 12.96 -15.24
C PHE A 35 2.19 12.50 -14.91
N LEU A 36 2.40 11.24 -14.56
CA LEU A 36 3.75 10.71 -14.31
C LEU A 36 4.63 10.73 -15.57
N VAL A 37 4.04 10.41 -16.73
CA VAL A 37 4.74 10.48 -18.02
C VAL A 37 5.13 11.92 -18.36
N GLU A 38 4.20 12.86 -18.23
CA GLU A 38 4.42 14.28 -18.53
C GLU A 38 5.49 14.91 -17.64
N THR A 39 5.66 14.39 -16.43
CA THR A 39 6.64 14.90 -15.44
C THR A 39 7.91 14.06 -15.35
N ASP A 40 8.16 13.12 -16.29
CA ASP A 40 9.30 12.21 -16.35
C ASP A 40 9.51 11.35 -15.09
N GLN A 41 8.43 11.11 -14.33
CA GLN A 41 8.44 10.23 -13.16
C GLN A 41 8.32 8.77 -13.58
N ALA A 42 9.04 7.88 -12.90
CA ALA A 42 9.10 6.45 -13.22
C ALA A 42 8.59 5.54 -12.11
N ILE A 43 8.08 6.11 -11.00
CA ILE A 43 7.57 5.35 -9.85
C ILE A 43 6.19 5.87 -9.47
N TRP A 44 5.27 4.93 -9.28
CA TRP A 44 4.01 5.13 -8.59
C TRP A 44 3.96 4.24 -7.36
N GLN A 45 3.97 4.83 -6.15
CA GLN A 45 3.77 4.07 -4.91
C GLN A 45 2.32 4.14 -4.47
N VAL A 46 1.77 2.99 -4.09
CA VAL A 46 0.41 2.83 -3.55
C VAL A 46 0.46 2.29 -2.12
N LEU A 47 -0.62 2.45 -1.37
CA LEU A 47 -0.87 1.76 -0.11
C LEU A 47 -1.45 0.36 -0.38
N PRO A 48 -1.64 -0.51 0.63
CA PRO A 48 -2.22 -1.83 0.42
C PRO A 48 -3.57 -1.76 -0.32
N LEU A 49 -3.75 -2.60 -1.34
CA LEU A 49 -4.95 -2.61 -2.20
C LEU A 49 -6.03 -3.60 -1.73
N GLY A 50 -5.91 -4.12 -0.51
CA GLY A 50 -6.85 -5.11 0.04
C GLY A 50 -8.22 -4.53 0.42
N PRO A 51 -9.23 -5.40 0.62
CA PRO A 51 -10.54 -4.99 1.10
C PRO A 51 -10.43 -4.43 2.52
N THR A 52 -10.83 -3.16 2.70
CA THR A 52 -10.69 -2.45 3.96
C THR A 52 -11.72 -2.92 5.01
N GLY A 53 -11.25 -3.08 6.25
CA GLY A 53 -12.05 -3.37 7.43
C GLY A 53 -12.38 -2.13 8.25
N TYR A 54 -12.11 -2.22 9.54
CA TYR A 54 -12.40 -1.14 10.50
C TYR A 54 -11.70 0.18 10.11
N GLY A 55 -12.45 1.28 10.19
CA GLY A 55 -11.93 2.63 9.92
C GLY A 55 -11.52 2.87 8.46
N ASN A 56 -11.87 1.99 7.53
CA ASN A 56 -11.47 2.02 6.11
C ASN A 56 -9.95 2.03 5.89
N SER A 57 -9.17 1.63 6.90
CA SER A 57 -7.72 1.56 6.80
C SER A 57 -7.28 0.48 5.80
N PRO A 58 -6.42 0.79 4.83
CA PRO A 58 -5.84 -0.21 3.95
C PRO A 58 -4.93 -1.20 4.70
N TYR A 59 -4.47 -0.85 5.92
CA TYR A 59 -3.65 -1.71 6.77
C TYR A 59 -4.47 -2.66 7.67
N ALA A 60 -5.79 -2.41 7.82
CA ALA A 60 -6.73 -3.29 8.48
C ALA A 60 -7.60 -4.01 7.43
N SER A 61 -6.99 -4.95 6.69
CA SER A 61 -7.64 -5.63 5.57
C SER A 61 -8.27 -6.96 5.98
N TYR A 62 -9.41 -7.27 5.39
CA TYR A 62 -10.07 -8.58 5.51
C TYR A 62 -9.33 -9.72 4.81
N SER A 63 -8.29 -9.43 4.02
CA SER A 63 -7.43 -10.44 3.38
C SER A 63 -6.09 -9.84 2.98
N ALA A 64 -5.03 -10.63 3.16
CA ALA A 64 -3.68 -10.31 2.67
C ALA A 64 -3.51 -10.51 1.15
N PHE A 65 -4.52 -11.06 0.45
CA PHE A 65 -4.44 -11.47 -0.96
C PHE A 65 -5.51 -10.81 -1.84
N ALA A 66 -6.71 -10.60 -1.31
CA ALA A 66 -7.84 -10.08 -2.07
C ALA A 66 -7.70 -8.59 -2.39
N GLY A 67 -8.37 -8.14 -3.45
CA GLY A 67 -8.42 -6.75 -3.85
C GLY A 67 -9.65 -6.00 -3.32
N ASN A 68 -9.51 -4.68 -3.16
CA ASN A 68 -10.60 -3.79 -2.75
C ASN A 68 -11.59 -3.59 -3.90
N ILE A 69 -12.78 -4.14 -3.76
CA ILE A 69 -13.82 -4.09 -4.79
C ILE A 69 -14.37 -2.67 -5.04
N TYR A 70 -14.22 -1.75 -4.09
CA TYR A 70 -14.72 -0.39 -4.22
C TYR A 70 -13.90 0.49 -5.16
N ILE A 71 -12.68 0.06 -5.55
CA ILE A 71 -11.90 0.73 -6.59
C ILE A 71 -12.09 0.12 -7.99
N ILE A 72 -12.99 -0.86 -8.17
CA ILE A 72 -13.44 -1.30 -9.50
C ILE A 72 -14.11 -0.13 -10.20
N SER A 73 -13.71 0.16 -11.44
CA SER A 73 -14.22 1.29 -12.21
C SER A 73 -15.57 1.00 -12.86
N PRO A 74 -16.62 1.78 -12.59
CA PRO A 74 -17.90 1.69 -13.29
C PRO A 74 -17.79 2.01 -14.78
N GLU A 75 -16.89 2.89 -15.19
CA GLU A 75 -16.68 3.20 -16.62
C GLU A 75 -16.23 1.96 -17.39
N ILE A 76 -15.29 1.18 -16.82
CA ILE A 76 -14.85 -0.08 -17.45
C ILE A 76 -15.98 -1.10 -17.48
N LEU A 77 -16.86 -1.13 -16.48
CA LEU A 77 -18.02 -2.02 -16.47
C LEU A 77 -19.03 -1.65 -17.57
N VAL A 78 -19.20 -0.34 -17.85
CA VAL A 78 -20.00 0.14 -19.00
C VAL A 78 -19.39 -0.28 -20.32
N ASP A 79 -18.07 -0.10 -20.49
CA ASP A 79 -17.36 -0.47 -21.73
C ASP A 79 -17.43 -1.99 -21.99
N LYS A 80 -17.48 -2.80 -20.94
CA LYS A 80 -17.70 -4.25 -21.01
C LYS A 80 -19.18 -4.66 -21.18
N ASN A 81 -20.11 -3.71 -21.26
CA ASN A 81 -21.55 -3.95 -21.29
C ASN A 81 -22.10 -4.74 -20.08
N LEU A 82 -21.44 -4.66 -18.92
CA LEU A 82 -21.90 -5.28 -17.68
C LEU A 82 -22.91 -4.41 -16.92
N ILE A 83 -22.92 -3.10 -17.18
CA ILE A 83 -23.96 -2.15 -16.78
C ILE A 83 -24.27 -1.18 -17.92
N SER A 84 -25.47 -0.63 -17.95
CA SER A 84 -25.79 0.44 -18.88
C SER A 84 -25.18 1.78 -18.45
N ARG A 85 -24.99 2.70 -19.40
CA ARG A 85 -24.56 4.08 -19.10
C ARG A 85 -25.51 4.76 -18.11
N GLU A 86 -26.82 4.59 -18.30
CA GLU A 86 -27.85 5.14 -17.39
C GLU A 86 -27.70 4.61 -15.96
N THR A 87 -27.36 3.32 -15.80
CA THR A 87 -27.12 2.72 -14.48
C THR A 87 -25.90 3.33 -13.80
N ALA A 88 -24.82 3.56 -14.54
CA ALA A 88 -23.62 4.21 -14.04
C ALA A 88 -23.88 5.67 -13.63
N GLU A 89 -24.60 6.44 -14.45
CA GLU A 89 -24.96 7.84 -14.17
C GLU A 89 -25.80 8.02 -12.91
N LYS A 90 -26.69 7.07 -12.60
CA LYS A 90 -27.49 7.10 -11.36
C LYS A 90 -26.64 6.95 -10.08
N ALA A 91 -25.44 6.42 -10.20
CA ALA A 91 -24.51 6.26 -9.07
C ALA A 91 -23.47 7.40 -8.98
N GLU A 92 -23.56 8.38 -9.87
CA GLU A 92 -22.66 9.54 -9.83
C GLU A 92 -22.87 10.39 -8.55
N MET A 93 -21.79 10.90 -8.05
CA MET A 93 -21.70 11.74 -6.85
C MET A 93 -20.87 12.98 -7.17
N PRO A 94 -21.08 14.08 -6.46
CA PRO A 94 -20.20 15.25 -6.59
C PRO A 94 -18.73 14.87 -6.36
N ILE A 95 -17.83 15.48 -7.13
CA ILE A 95 -16.40 15.34 -6.89
C ILE A 95 -16.05 16.19 -5.66
N THR A 96 -15.50 15.53 -4.65
CA THR A 96 -15.14 16.13 -3.35
C THR A 96 -13.68 15.82 -3.02
N THR A 97 -13.12 16.51 -2.04
CA THR A 97 -11.76 16.28 -1.54
C THR A 97 -11.69 15.19 -0.46
N SER A 98 -12.81 14.57 -0.15
CA SER A 98 -12.87 13.42 0.79
C SER A 98 -13.86 12.36 0.31
N VAL A 99 -13.63 11.11 0.73
CA VAL A 99 -14.50 9.97 0.47
C VAL A 99 -15.59 9.87 1.54
N ASN A 100 -16.85 9.86 1.14
CA ASN A 100 -17.94 9.42 2.00
C ASN A 100 -18.10 7.90 1.84
N TYR A 101 -17.41 7.12 2.67
CA TYR A 101 -17.37 5.66 2.56
C TYR A 101 -18.75 5.01 2.69
N GLU A 102 -19.64 5.48 3.55
CA GLU A 102 -20.98 4.91 3.71
C GLU A 102 -21.76 4.98 2.39
N GLN A 103 -21.77 6.13 1.76
CA GLN A 103 -22.46 6.35 0.50
C GLN A 103 -21.79 5.60 -0.67
N VAL A 104 -20.45 5.61 -0.71
CA VAL A 104 -19.66 4.90 -1.72
C VAL A 104 -19.91 3.39 -1.65
N ILE A 105 -19.84 2.80 -0.46
CA ILE A 105 -20.07 1.38 -0.26
C ILE A 105 -21.46 0.98 -0.77
N SER A 106 -22.49 1.75 -0.39
CA SER A 106 -23.87 1.50 -0.85
C SER A 106 -23.99 1.57 -2.37
N ASN A 107 -23.51 2.65 -2.99
CA ASN A 107 -23.64 2.89 -4.43
C ASN A 107 -22.82 1.90 -5.27
N LYS A 108 -21.54 1.71 -4.92
CA LYS A 108 -20.65 0.78 -5.64
C LYS A 108 -21.14 -0.66 -5.54
N ARG A 109 -21.59 -1.07 -4.35
CA ARG A 109 -22.13 -2.42 -4.16
C ARG A 109 -23.34 -2.69 -5.07
N ALA A 110 -24.27 -1.75 -5.15
CA ALA A 110 -25.43 -1.87 -6.03
C ALA A 110 -25.01 -2.02 -7.52
N LEU A 111 -24.04 -1.23 -8.00
CA LEU A 111 -23.49 -1.38 -9.35
C LEU A 111 -22.83 -2.74 -9.57
N LEU A 112 -22.03 -3.20 -8.63
CA LEU A 112 -21.33 -4.48 -8.73
C LEU A 112 -22.29 -5.66 -8.71
N GLU A 113 -23.40 -5.58 -7.96
CA GLU A 113 -24.44 -6.63 -7.97
C GLU A 113 -25.16 -6.74 -9.31
N VAL A 114 -25.48 -5.59 -9.97
CA VAL A 114 -26.02 -5.58 -11.32
C VAL A 114 -25.03 -6.17 -12.32
N SER A 115 -23.75 -5.76 -12.22
CA SER A 115 -22.69 -6.23 -13.10
C SER A 115 -22.44 -7.74 -12.97
N ALA A 116 -22.43 -8.27 -11.75
CA ALA A 116 -22.26 -9.70 -11.50
C ALA A 116 -23.39 -10.52 -12.14
N LYS A 117 -24.64 -10.07 -11.98
CA LYS A 117 -25.80 -10.72 -12.63
C LYS A 117 -25.68 -10.70 -14.15
N ALA A 118 -25.30 -9.58 -14.74
CA ALA A 118 -25.07 -9.46 -16.19
C ALA A 118 -23.94 -10.40 -16.65
N PHE A 119 -22.83 -10.45 -15.93
CA PHE A 119 -21.72 -11.35 -16.20
C PHE A 119 -22.19 -12.80 -16.28
N TYR A 120 -22.82 -13.31 -15.23
CA TYR A 120 -23.27 -14.70 -15.20
C TYR A 120 -24.41 -15.03 -16.18
N SER A 121 -25.15 -14.04 -16.67
CA SER A 121 -26.20 -14.22 -17.65
C SER A 121 -25.71 -14.18 -19.09
N GLY A 122 -24.56 -13.52 -19.33
CA GLY A 122 -24.01 -13.27 -20.66
C GLY A 122 -22.61 -13.78 -20.90
N ILE A 123 -22.07 -14.60 -19.96
CA ILE A 123 -20.72 -15.14 -20.07
C ILE A 123 -20.57 -16.02 -21.32
N ASP A 124 -19.59 -15.69 -22.16
CA ASP A 124 -19.18 -16.54 -23.27
C ASP A 124 -18.14 -17.58 -22.86
N GLY A 125 -17.91 -18.58 -23.72
CA GLY A 125 -17.00 -19.67 -23.38
C GLY A 125 -15.55 -19.24 -23.13
N SER A 126 -15.07 -18.15 -23.74
CA SER A 126 -13.71 -17.65 -23.54
C SER A 126 -13.58 -16.91 -22.20
N THR A 127 -14.58 -16.12 -21.84
CA THR A 127 -14.65 -15.42 -20.56
C THR A 127 -14.86 -16.40 -19.41
N GLU A 128 -15.68 -17.45 -19.60
CA GLU A 128 -15.85 -18.51 -18.61
C GLU A 128 -14.55 -19.27 -18.36
N GLN A 129 -13.79 -19.62 -19.40
CA GLN A 129 -12.49 -20.25 -19.27
C GLN A 129 -11.50 -19.37 -18.50
N ALA A 130 -11.45 -18.06 -18.79
CA ALA A 130 -10.59 -17.12 -18.06
C ALA A 130 -10.99 -16.99 -16.59
N PHE A 131 -12.28 -16.97 -16.29
CA PHE A 131 -12.80 -16.93 -14.92
C PHE A 131 -12.47 -18.20 -14.13
N GLU A 132 -12.65 -19.39 -14.73
CA GLU A 132 -12.29 -20.66 -14.08
C GLU A 132 -10.75 -20.80 -13.91
N ALA A 133 -9.96 -20.34 -14.89
CA ALA A 133 -8.50 -20.29 -14.75
C ALA A 133 -8.09 -19.39 -13.59
N PHE A 134 -8.68 -18.20 -13.46
CA PHE A 134 -8.43 -17.28 -12.34
C PHE A 134 -8.73 -17.95 -10.98
N LYS A 135 -9.86 -18.61 -10.83
CA LYS A 135 -10.22 -19.33 -9.60
C LYS A 135 -9.20 -20.43 -9.28
N LYS A 136 -8.78 -21.17 -10.30
CA LYS A 136 -7.79 -22.26 -10.14
C LYS A 136 -6.40 -21.73 -9.74
N GLU A 137 -5.91 -20.70 -10.39
CA GLU A 137 -4.62 -20.08 -10.13
C GLU A 137 -4.56 -19.45 -8.73
N ASN A 138 -5.69 -18.93 -8.24
CA ASN A 138 -5.83 -18.29 -6.95
C ASN A 138 -6.46 -19.19 -5.87
N ALA A 139 -6.56 -20.51 -6.12
CA ALA A 139 -7.22 -21.46 -5.22
C ALA A 139 -6.67 -21.47 -3.79
N TYR A 140 -5.41 -21.06 -3.60
CA TYR A 140 -4.72 -21.04 -2.31
C TYR A 140 -5.24 -19.95 -1.34
N TRP A 141 -6.08 -18.99 -1.81
CA TRP A 141 -6.67 -17.94 -0.96
C TRP A 141 -8.12 -17.61 -1.30
N ILE A 142 -8.53 -17.75 -2.59
CA ILE A 142 -9.79 -17.17 -3.04
C ILE A 142 -11.02 -17.86 -2.43
N HIS A 143 -10.95 -19.18 -2.22
CA HIS A 143 -12.03 -19.93 -1.59
C HIS A 143 -12.23 -19.49 -0.15
N ASP A 144 -11.15 -19.43 0.62
CA ASP A 144 -11.15 -18.97 2.01
C ASP A 144 -11.69 -17.55 2.13
N TYR A 145 -11.23 -16.63 1.27
CA TYR A 145 -11.72 -15.26 1.24
C TYR A 145 -13.21 -15.16 0.92
N VAL A 146 -13.68 -15.88 -0.11
CA VAL A 146 -15.08 -15.81 -0.53
C VAL A 146 -16.01 -16.38 0.54
N HIS A 147 -15.61 -17.47 1.21
CA HIS A 147 -16.37 -18.03 2.33
C HIS A 147 -16.36 -17.07 3.54
N PHE A 148 -15.18 -16.54 3.89
CA PHE A 148 -15.04 -15.58 4.99
C PHE A 148 -15.92 -14.35 4.80
N ILE A 149 -15.83 -13.68 3.64
CA ILE A 149 -16.55 -12.44 3.40
C ILE A 149 -18.06 -12.66 3.31
N THR A 150 -18.49 -13.83 2.77
CA THR A 150 -19.90 -14.23 2.78
C THR A 150 -20.38 -14.46 4.19
N ALA A 151 -19.60 -15.19 5.00
CA ALA A 151 -19.91 -15.44 6.39
C ALA A 151 -19.95 -14.15 7.23
N LEU A 152 -19.01 -13.23 7.00
CA LEU A 152 -18.98 -11.91 7.64
C LEU A 152 -20.26 -11.11 7.35
N GLU A 153 -20.72 -11.11 6.11
CA GLU A 153 -21.95 -10.42 5.71
C GLU A 153 -23.20 -10.99 6.37
N ILE A 154 -23.38 -12.30 6.37
CA ILE A 154 -24.57 -12.94 6.99
C ILE A 154 -24.56 -12.84 8.51
N ASN A 155 -23.41 -12.63 9.12
CA ASN A 155 -23.24 -12.36 10.56
C ASN A 155 -23.20 -10.87 10.89
N ASN A 156 -23.68 -9.99 9.99
CA ASN A 156 -23.78 -8.53 10.20
C ASN A 156 -22.44 -7.85 10.54
N GLY A 157 -21.33 -8.35 9.99
CA GLY A 157 -19.99 -7.82 10.24
C GLY A 157 -19.37 -8.23 11.57
N ASN A 158 -20.01 -9.09 12.37
CA ASN A 158 -19.44 -9.59 13.62
C ASN A 158 -18.14 -10.37 13.32
N PRO A 159 -17.11 -10.27 14.18
CA PRO A 159 -15.85 -10.98 14.00
C PRO A 159 -16.06 -12.50 14.01
N TRP A 160 -15.21 -13.21 13.24
CA TRP A 160 -15.35 -14.65 12.99
C TRP A 160 -15.32 -15.54 14.24
N ASN A 161 -14.62 -15.14 15.31
CA ASN A 161 -14.58 -15.84 16.59
C ASN A 161 -15.92 -15.79 17.36
N GLN A 162 -16.85 -14.91 16.94
CA GLN A 162 -18.21 -14.81 17.50
C GLN A 162 -19.27 -15.52 16.63
N TRP A 163 -18.90 -16.12 15.51
CA TRP A 163 -19.85 -16.86 14.67
C TRP A 163 -20.26 -18.18 15.32
N GLU A 164 -21.29 -18.82 14.76
CA GLU A 164 -21.65 -20.18 15.13
C GLU A 164 -20.43 -21.09 15.02
N LYS A 165 -20.27 -21.98 16.02
CA LYS A 165 -19.06 -22.79 16.20
C LYS A 165 -18.64 -23.59 14.96
N GLY A 166 -19.61 -24.18 14.24
CA GLY A 166 -19.32 -24.92 13.01
C GLY A 166 -18.68 -24.03 11.95
N LEU A 167 -19.18 -22.80 11.79
CA LEU A 167 -18.68 -21.85 10.82
C LEU A 167 -17.35 -21.22 11.26
N SER A 168 -17.22 -20.84 12.54
CA SER A 168 -15.97 -20.27 13.05
C SER A 168 -14.79 -21.25 12.98
N ARG A 169 -15.07 -22.57 13.04
CA ARG A 169 -14.07 -23.65 12.93
C ARG A 169 -13.96 -24.27 11.54
N GLN A 170 -14.69 -23.74 10.58
CA GLN A 170 -14.71 -24.25 9.20
C GLN A 170 -15.06 -25.74 9.12
N GLU A 171 -16.00 -26.20 9.95
CA GLU A 171 -16.48 -27.57 9.87
C GLU A 171 -17.11 -27.82 8.49
N PRO A 172 -16.79 -28.95 7.82
CA PRO A 172 -17.23 -29.21 6.44
C PRO A 172 -18.74 -29.04 6.22
N ASP A 173 -19.57 -29.46 7.17
CA ASP A 173 -21.02 -29.36 7.06
C ASP A 173 -21.50 -27.89 7.12
N ALA A 174 -20.83 -27.04 7.91
CA ALA A 174 -21.15 -25.63 8.01
C ALA A 174 -20.72 -24.87 6.73
N ILE A 175 -19.57 -25.22 6.15
CA ILE A 175 -19.12 -24.65 4.86
C ILE A 175 -20.05 -25.11 3.73
N ASN A 176 -20.41 -26.40 3.63
CA ASN A 176 -21.35 -26.90 2.62
C ASN A 176 -22.72 -26.21 2.72
N LYS A 177 -23.18 -25.96 3.96
CA LYS A 177 -24.40 -25.20 4.22
C LYS A 177 -24.27 -23.76 3.72
N LEU A 178 -23.17 -23.07 4.03
CA LEU A 178 -22.90 -21.72 3.55
C LEU A 178 -22.91 -21.66 2.02
N GLU A 179 -22.24 -22.60 1.35
CA GLU A 179 -22.20 -22.69 -0.11
C GLU A 179 -23.56 -22.92 -0.73
N THR A 180 -24.40 -23.74 -0.08
CA THR A 180 -25.73 -24.08 -0.60
C THR A 180 -26.73 -22.93 -0.40
N GLU A 181 -26.77 -22.37 0.81
CA GLU A 181 -27.75 -21.35 1.18
C GLU A 181 -27.41 -19.97 0.63
N HIS A 182 -26.12 -19.68 0.38
CA HIS A 182 -25.63 -18.37 -0.06
C HIS A 182 -24.87 -18.40 -1.39
N ALA A 183 -25.19 -19.36 -2.27
CA ALA A 183 -24.53 -19.58 -3.56
C ALA A 183 -24.42 -18.33 -4.44
N GLU A 184 -25.48 -17.50 -4.49
CA GLU A 184 -25.46 -16.26 -5.28
C GLU A 184 -24.44 -15.24 -4.70
N ARG A 185 -24.32 -15.19 -3.38
CA ARG A 185 -23.40 -14.28 -2.71
C ARG A 185 -21.94 -14.69 -2.90
N ILE A 186 -21.70 -15.99 -2.81
CA ILE A 186 -20.40 -16.61 -3.11
C ILE A 186 -20.00 -16.34 -4.57
N ARG A 187 -20.89 -16.51 -5.52
CA ARG A 187 -20.65 -16.17 -6.95
C ARG A 187 -20.32 -14.69 -7.14
N PHE A 188 -21.03 -13.79 -6.43
CA PHE A 188 -20.75 -12.36 -6.45
C PHE A 188 -19.33 -12.06 -6.01
N HIS A 189 -18.86 -12.64 -4.91
CA HIS A 189 -17.51 -12.40 -4.40
C HIS A 189 -16.41 -12.98 -5.29
N TYR A 190 -16.61 -14.16 -5.90
CA TYR A 190 -15.67 -14.66 -6.91
C TYR A 190 -15.55 -13.71 -8.10
N TRP A 191 -16.68 -13.25 -8.61
CA TRP A 191 -16.69 -12.36 -9.75
C TRP A 191 -16.05 -11.00 -9.44
N THR A 192 -16.32 -10.41 -8.28
CA THR A 192 -15.75 -9.11 -7.92
C THR A 192 -14.22 -9.18 -7.80
N GLN A 193 -13.66 -10.27 -7.31
CA GLN A 193 -12.20 -10.46 -7.29
C GLN A 193 -11.64 -10.65 -8.71
N PHE A 194 -12.30 -11.46 -9.55
CA PHE A 194 -11.91 -11.60 -10.96
C PHE A 194 -11.88 -10.25 -11.69
N GLU A 195 -12.91 -9.44 -11.51
CA GLU A 195 -12.99 -8.12 -12.15
C GLU A 195 -11.96 -7.13 -11.60
N PHE A 196 -11.73 -7.12 -10.28
CA PHE A 196 -10.68 -6.31 -9.67
C PHE A 196 -9.31 -6.63 -10.28
N PHE A 197 -8.93 -7.89 -10.33
CA PHE A 197 -7.63 -8.30 -10.86
C PHE A 197 -7.50 -8.03 -12.36
N ASN A 198 -8.57 -8.20 -13.13
CA ASN A 198 -8.59 -7.85 -14.56
C ASN A 198 -8.29 -6.35 -14.77
N GLN A 199 -8.95 -5.48 -14.01
CA GLN A 199 -8.72 -4.03 -14.11
C GLN A 199 -7.33 -3.64 -13.60
N TRP A 200 -6.89 -4.21 -12.47
CA TRP A 200 -5.58 -3.94 -11.91
C TRP A 200 -4.44 -4.35 -12.84
N TYR A 201 -4.47 -5.57 -13.37
CA TYR A 201 -3.43 -6.03 -14.28
C TYR A 201 -3.42 -5.29 -15.62
N ALA A 202 -4.58 -4.84 -16.11
CA ALA A 202 -4.63 -3.97 -17.28
C ALA A 202 -3.95 -2.62 -16.99
N LEU A 203 -4.22 -2.00 -15.84
CA LEU A 203 -3.58 -0.76 -15.42
C LEU A 203 -2.07 -0.93 -15.19
N LYS A 204 -1.65 -2.02 -14.52
CA LYS A 204 -0.23 -2.36 -14.33
C LYS A 204 0.51 -2.51 -15.66
N ARG A 205 -0.12 -3.14 -16.66
CA ARG A 205 0.44 -3.27 -18.00
C ARG A 205 0.62 -1.89 -18.66
N THR A 206 -0.38 -1.02 -18.60
CA THR A 206 -0.27 0.36 -19.10
C THR A 206 0.86 1.12 -18.41
N ALA A 207 1.01 0.96 -17.09
CA ALA A 207 2.14 1.56 -16.36
C ALA A 207 3.49 1.03 -16.87
N SER A 208 3.61 -0.29 -17.07
CA SER A 208 4.83 -0.93 -17.59
C SER A 208 5.19 -0.48 -19.00
N GLU A 209 4.19 -0.33 -19.88
CA GLU A 209 4.36 0.16 -21.26
C GLU A 209 4.86 1.61 -21.32
N ASN A 210 4.68 2.36 -20.23
CA ASN A 210 5.16 3.73 -20.05
C ASN A 210 6.38 3.82 -19.12
N ASP A 211 7.11 2.73 -18.91
CA ASP A 211 8.28 2.66 -18.01
C ASP A 211 8.01 3.10 -16.56
N ILE A 212 6.76 3.01 -16.13
CA ILE A 212 6.35 3.31 -14.76
C ILE A 212 6.34 2.02 -13.95
N ARG A 213 7.05 2.01 -12.83
CA ARG A 213 7.06 0.92 -11.86
C ARG A 213 6.11 1.22 -10.72
N ILE A 214 5.19 0.29 -10.46
CA ILE A 214 4.28 0.39 -9.32
C ILE A 214 4.96 -0.26 -8.12
N VAL A 215 5.08 0.49 -7.03
CA VAL A 215 5.54 0.03 -5.72
C VAL A 215 4.32 -0.20 -4.84
N GLY A 216 4.08 -1.45 -4.47
CA GLY A 216 3.03 -1.84 -3.52
C GLY A 216 3.47 -1.71 -2.07
N ASP A 217 2.59 -2.04 -1.15
CA ASP A 217 2.84 -1.99 0.28
C ASP A 217 2.30 -3.26 0.96
N ILE A 218 3.07 -3.84 1.87
CA ILE A 218 2.70 -5.02 2.66
C ILE A 218 2.82 -4.70 4.14
N PRO A 219 1.70 -4.64 4.89
CA PRO A 219 1.76 -4.69 6.35
C PRO A 219 2.37 -6.02 6.81
N ILE A 220 3.32 -6.00 7.76
CA ILE A 220 3.86 -7.26 8.30
C ILE A 220 2.73 -8.09 8.92
N PHE A 221 1.88 -7.49 9.75
CA PHE A 221 0.78 -8.18 10.42
C PHE A 221 -0.51 -8.13 9.60
N VAL A 222 -1.41 -9.06 9.88
CA VAL A 222 -2.76 -9.11 9.31
C VAL A 222 -3.81 -8.84 10.40
N ASP A 223 -4.98 -8.36 9.98
CA ASP A 223 -6.07 -8.13 10.92
C ASP A 223 -6.58 -9.46 11.50
N HIS A 224 -6.97 -9.45 12.78
CA HIS A 224 -7.58 -10.60 13.42
C HIS A 224 -8.88 -11.02 12.71
N ASN A 225 -9.70 -10.05 12.31
CA ASN A 225 -10.93 -10.30 11.57
C ASN A 225 -10.68 -10.37 10.07
N SER A 226 -9.88 -11.35 9.65
CA SER A 226 -9.51 -11.58 8.25
C SER A 226 -9.69 -13.03 7.86
N ALA A 227 -9.83 -13.27 6.56
CA ALA A 227 -9.84 -14.60 5.97
C ALA A 227 -8.57 -15.38 6.33
N ASP A 228 -7.43 -14.68 6.40
CA ASP A 228 -6.13 -15.29 6.72
C ASP A 228 -6.07 -15.89 8.12
N VAL A 229 -6.54 -15.15 9.13
CA VAL A 229 -6.53 -15.63 10.52
C VAL A 229 -7.62 -16.69 10.72
N TRP A 230 -8.79 -16.51 10.10
CA TRP A 230 -9.87 -17.48 10.16
C TRP A 230 -9.49 -18.82 9.53
N SER A 231 -8.94 -18.81 8.30
CA SER A 231 -8.61 -20.05 7.58
C SER A 231 -7.31 -20.71 8.01
N HIS A 232 -6.38 -19.93 8.59
CA HIS A 232 -5.05 -20.40 8.95
C HIS A 232 -4.70 -20.12 10.42
N SER A 233 -5.67 -20.27 11.33
CA SER A 233 -5.52 -19.97 12.77
C SER A 233 -4.31 -20.65 13.43
N GLN A 234 -3.85 -21.79 12.88
CA GLN A 234 -2.64 -22.49 13.34
C GLN A 234 -1.36 -21.65 13.22
N TYR A 235 -1.34 -20.63 12.36
CA TYR A 235 -0.19 -19.74 12.18
C TYR A 235 -0.21 -18.50 13.07
N PHE A 236 -1.31 -18.26 13.80
CA PHE A 236 -1.52 -17.06 14.59
C PHE A 236 -1.70 -17.36 16.07
N ALA A 237 -1.33 -16.41 16.94
CA ALA A 237 -1.50 -16.51 18.38
C ALA A 237 -2.95 -16.26 18.80
N VAL A 238 -3.80 -17.21 18.46
CA VAL A 238 -5.20 -17.31 18.88
C VAL A 238 -5.42 -18.62 19.61
N ASP A 239 -6.39 -18.63 20.52
CA ASP A 239 -6.78 -19.79 21.30
C ASP A 239 -7.76 -20.72 20.55
N GLU A 240 -8.29 -21.72 21.22
CA GLU A 240 -9.24 -22.69 20.65
C GLU A 240 -10.63 -22.09 20.32
N HIS A 241 -10.93 -20.89 20.83
CA HIS A 241 -12.15 -20.15 20.54
C HIS A 241 -11.96 -19.10 19.45
N GLY A 242 -10.71 -18.90 19.01
CA GLY A 242 -10.33 -17.89 18.05
C GLY A 242 -10.05 -16.52 18.69
N ASP A 243 -10.01 -16.42 20.02
CA ASP A 243 -9.67 -15.20 20.72
C ASP A 243 -8.15 -14.97 20.69
N ARG A 244 -7.74 -13.71 20.54
CA ARG A 244 -6.33 -13.33 20.52
C ARG A 244 -5.66 -13.61 21.86
N GLU A 245 -4.52 -14.28 21.86
CA GLU A 245 -3.69 -14.50 23.05
C GLU A 245 -2.58 -13.43 23.14
N LEU A 246 -1.89 -13.20 22.04
CA LEU A 246 -0.75 -12.30 21.92
C LEU A 246 -0.93 -11.40 20.69
N VAL A 247 -0.70 -10.11 20.86
CA VAL A 247 -0.92 -9.11 19.82
C VAL A 247 0.31 -8.26 19.57
N ALA A 248 0.34 -7.67 18.39
CA ALA A 248 1.39 -6.78 17.94
C ALA A 248 1.21 -5.35 18.49
N GLY A 249 2.33 -4.67 18.63
CA GLY A 249 2.40 -3.27 18.97
C GLY A 249 3.83 -2.75 18.91
N VAL A 250 4.05 -1.57 19.44
CA VAL A 250 5.38 -0.99 19.66
C VAL A 250 5.49 -0.49 21.10
N PRO A 251 6.68 -0.57 21.74
CA PRO A 251 6.85 -0.12 23.11
C PRO A 251 6.65 1.39 23.24
N PRO A 252 6.50 1.89 24.47
CA PRO A 252 6.58 3.31 24.75
C PRO A 252 7.84 3.94 24.16
N ASP A 253 7.67 5.10 23.54
CA ASP A 253 8.73 5.88 22.94
C ASP A 253 8.50 7.38 23.18
N TYR A 254 9.31 8.23 22.53
CA TYR A 254 9.19 9.69 22.63
C TYR A 254 7.84 10.22 22.11
N PHE A 255 7.21 9.51 21.15
CA PHE A 255 5.95 9.92 20.52
C PHE A 255 4.72 9.38 21.26
N SER A 256 4.85 8.30 22.02
CA SER A 256 3.74 7.68 22.76
C SER A 256 4.21 7.12 24.10
N GLU A 257 3.79 7.73 25.21
CA GLU A 257 4.10 7.30 26.57
C GLU A 257 3.57 5.90 26.90
N THR A 258 2.55 5.43 26.19
CA THR A 258 1.92 4.10 26.38
C THR A 258 2.30 3.10 25.28
N GLY A 259 3.12 3.51 24.31
CA GLY A 259 3.34 2.77 23.08
C GLY A 259 2.11 2.73 22.20
N GLN A 260 2.12 1.89 21.17
CA GLN A 260 0.98 1.66 20.29
C GLN A 260 0.56 0.19 20.37
N LEU A 261 -0.68 -0.07 20.70
CA LEU A 261 -1.28 -1.41 20.69
C LEU A 261 -2.04 -1.58 19.37
N TRP A 262 -1.48 -2.33 18.43
CA TRP A 262 -2.09 -2.51 17.10
C TRP A 262 -3.20 -3.57 17.09
N GLY A 263 -3.08 -4.58 17.96
CA GLY A 263 -4.11 -5.59 18.16
C GLY A 263 -4.12 -6.73 17.14
N ASN A 264 -3.25 -6.72 16.14
CA ASN A 264 -3.06 -7.83 15.20
C ASN A 264 -2.51 -9.04 15.93
N PRO A 265 -3.00 -10.28 15.69
CA PRO A 265 -2.44 -11.46 16.33
C PRO A 265 -1.00 -11.71 15.89
N GLN A 266 -0.15 -12.12 16.83
CA GLN A 266 1.23 -12.49 16.54
C GLN A 266 1.30 -13.77 15.70
N TYR A 267 2.37 -13.90 14.90
CA TYR A 267 2.64 -15.13 14.16
C TYR A 267 3.26 -16.22 15.04
N LYS A 268 2.84 -17.46 14.85
CA LYS A 268 3.52 -18.65 15.38
C LYS A 268 4.66 -19.04 14.43
N TRP A 269 5.73 -18.25 14.39
CA TRP A 269 6.85 -18.39 13.44
C TRP A 269 7.46 -19.80 13.38
N GLN A 270 7.53 -20.48 14.52
CA GLN A 270 8.03 -21.86 14.55
C GLN A 270 7.12 -22.85 13.81
N THR A 271 5.82 -22.61 13.79
CA THR A 271 4.87 -23.41 13.01
C THR A 271 5.02 -23.14 11.53
N MET A 272 5.16 -21.88 11.14
CA MET A 272 5.41 -21.50 9.74
C MET A 272 6.76 -21.99 9.23
N GLU A 273 7.81 -21.98 10.06
CA GLU A 273 9.14 -22.51 9.70
C GLU A 273 9.08 -24.01 9.40
N LYS A 274 8.30 -24.79 10.18
CA LYS A 274 8.16 -26.25 9.98
C LYS A 274 7.53 -26.63 8.65
N ASP A 275 6.67 -25.78 8.10
CA ASP A 275 6.05 -26.01 6.80
C ASP A 275 6.76 -25.30 5.64
N GLY A 276 7.90 -24.64 5.91
CA GLY A 276 8.68 -23.91 4.92
C GLY A 276 8.11 -22.55 4.57
N PHE A 277 7.45 -21.88 5.51
CA PHE A 277 6.86 -20.54 5.33
C PHE A 277 5.90 -20.43 4.15
N LYS A 278 5.14 -21.46 3.83
CA LYS A 278 4.29 -21.55 2.63
C LYS A 278 3.36 -20.33 2.48
N TRP A 279 2.72 -19.92 3.58
CA TRP A 279 1.80 -18.77 3.55
C TRP A 279 2.52 -17.48 3.16
N TRP A 280 3.73 -17.22 3.71
CA TRP A 280 4.54 -16.06 3.37
C TRP A 280 5.06 -16.09 1.93
N ILE A 281 5.49 -17.25 1.44
CA ILE A 281 5.88 -17.43 0.03
C ILE A 281 4.72 -17.04 -0.87
N LYS A 282 3.50 -17.56 -0.60
CA LYS A 282 2.31 -17.22 -1.38
C LYS A 282 1.95 -15.75 -1.31
N ARG A 283 2.10 -15.12 -0.15
CA ARG A 283 1.88 -13.68 0.01
C ARG A 283 2.85 -12.86 -0.84
N PHE A 284 4.14 -13.17 -0.81
CA PHE A 284 5.13 -12.48 -1.66
C PHE A 284 4.91 -12.77 -3.15
N GLU A 285 4.60 -14.00 -3.52
CA GLU A 285 4.28 -14.38 -4.90
C GLU A 285 3.11 -13.53 -5.45
N GLN A 286 2.02 -13.42 -4.69
CA GLN A 286 0.87 -12.58 -5.03
C GLN A 286 1.28 -11.11 -5.16
N MET A 287 2.04 -10.57 -4.21
CA MET A 287 2.44 -9.16 -4.24
C MET A 287 3.36 -8.86 -5.42
N PHE A 288 4.31 -9.74 -5.75
CA PHE A 288 5.16 -9.55 -6.94
C PHE A 288 4.39 -9.74 -8.26
N SER A 289 3.30 -10.50 -8.27
CA SER A 289 2.39 -10.52 -9.41
C SER A 289 1.66 -9.18 -9.59
N MET A 290 1.25 -8.54 -8.49
CA MET A 290 0.54 -7.27 -8.50
C MET A 290 1.46 -6.06 -8.74
N PHE A 291 2.67 -6.06 -8.20
CA PHE A 291 3.56 -4.91 -8.16
C PHE A 291 4.92 -5.21 -8.80
N HIS A 292 5.69 -4.17 -9.12
CA HIS A 292 7.06 -4.30 -9.63
C HIS A 292 8.10 -4.29 -8.49
N ALA A 293 7.75 -3.70 -7.38
CA ALA A 293 8.47 -3.71 -6.12
C ALA A 293 7.47 -3.54 -4.97
N ILE A 294 7.87 -3.84 -3.75
CA ILE A 294 7.02 -3.71 -2.57
C ILE A 294 7.77 -3.02 -1.44
N ARG A 295 7.09 -2.12 -0.74
CA ARG A 295 7.50 -1.66 0.57
C ARG A 295 6.98 -2.67 1.61
N VAL A 296 7.84 -3.12 2.47
CA VAL A 296 7.47 -3.98 3.61
C VAL A 296 7.39 -3.11 4.85
N ASP A 297 6.18 -2.91 5.33
CA ASP A 297 5.88 -2.12 6.51
C ASP A 297 6.35 -2.81 7.78
N HIS A 298 6.90 -2.04 8.72
CA HIS A 298 7.48 -2.51 9.98
C HIS A 298 8.49 -3.65 9.80
N PHE A 299 9.46 -3.47 8.87
CA PHE A 299 10.46 -4.48 8.52
C PHE A 299 11.24 -5.02 9.73
N ARG A 300 11.47 -4.18 10.77
CA ARG A 300 12.15 -4.62 11.99
C ARG A 300 11.47 -5.80 12.67
N GLY A 301 10.16 -5.99 12.48
CA GLY A 301 9.39 -7.09 13.07
C GLY A 301 9.86 -8.49 12.61
N PHE A 302 10.57 -8.56 11.48
CA PHE A 302 11.20 -9.81 11.05
C PHE A 302 12.47 -10.15 11.83
N ASP A 303 13.20 -9.17 12.39
CA ASP A 303 14.28 -9.44 13.35
C ASP A 303 13.72 -9.64 14.76
N ALA A 304 12.99 -8.66 15.25
CA ALA A 304 12.33 -8.72 16.56
C ALA A 304 11.09 -7.83 16.57
N TYR A 305 10.01 -8.35 17.12
CA TYR A 305 8.72 -7.68 17.26
C TYR A 305 8.33 -7.49 18.72
N TRP A 306 7.52 -6.46 18.98
CA TRP A 306 6.97 -6.21 20.31
C TRP A 306 5.68 -7.01 20.49
N GLU A 307 5.66 -7.89 21.48
CA GLU A 307 4.55 -8.78 21.80
C GLU A 307 3.88 -8.33 23.07
N VAL A 308 2.55 -8.19 23.04
CA VAL A 308 1.72 -7.78 24.16
C VAL A 308 0.63 -8.82 24.38
N LYS A 309 0.25 -9.08 25.62
CA LYS A 309 -0.94 -9.92 25.89
C LYS A 309 -2.20 -9.22 25.41
N ALA A 310 -3.10 -9.94 24.77
CA ALA A 310 -4.34 -9.37 24.23
C ALA A 310 -5.30 -8.81 25.32
N THR A 311 -5.05 -9.13 26.59
CA THR A 311 -5.78 -8.59 27.75
C THR A 311 -5.31 -7.21 28.20
N GLU A 312 -4.18 -6.72 27.67
CA GLU A 312 -3.66 -5.39 27.99
C GLU A 312 -4.40 -4.30 27.20
N ASN A 313 -4.50 -3.11 27.80
CA ASN A 313 -5.16 -1.94 27.18
C ASN A 313 -4.17 -0.97 26.50
N ASN A 314 -2.88 -1.24 26.61
CA ASN A 314 -1.79 -0.45 26.01
C ASN A 314 -0.56 -1.36 25.81
N ALA A 315 0.50 -0.80 25.24
CA ALA A 315 1.69 -1.57 24.87
C ALA A 315 2.83 -1.52 25.93
N ILE A 316 2.60 -0.98 27.13
CA ILE A 316 3.65 -0.83 28.17
C ILE A 316 4.18 -2.20 28.60
N ASN A 317 3.29 -3.16 28.89
CA ASN A 317 3.62 -4.48 29.44
C ASN A 317 3.93 -5.51 28.34
N GLY A 318 4.69 -5.14 27.33
CA GLY A 318 5.11 -6.05 26.29
C GLY A 318 6.54 -6.59 26.49
N ARG A 319 6.99 -7.36 25.50
CA ARG A 319 8.38 -7.86 25.43
C ARG A 319 8.86 -7.97 23.98
N TRP A 320 10.16 -7.83 23.77
CA TRP A 320 10.78 -8.13 22.50
C TRP A 320 10.91 -9.64 22.29
N VAL A 321 10.46 -10.11 21.13
CA VAL A 321 10.55 -11.52 20.71
C VAL A 321 11.24 -11.58 19.37
N LYS A 322 12.19 -12.52 19.21
CA LYS A 322 12.90 -12.71 17.94
C LYS A 322 11.95 -13.20 16.83
N GLY A 323 12.05 -12.54 15.68
CA GLY A 323 11.33 -12.91 14.46
C GLY A 323 12.05 -14.05 13.70
N PRO A 324 11.55 -14.39 12.50
CA PRO A 324 12.12 -15.45 11.68
C PRO A 324 13.49 -15.09 11.07
N GLY A 325 13.78 -13.79 10.96
CA GLY A 325 15.05 -13.25 10.45
C GLY A 325 15.44 -13.80 9.08
N PRO A 326 16.74 -14.16 8.90
CA PRO A 326 17.24 -14.66 7.63
C PRO A 326 16.57 -15.92 7.12
N LYS A 327 16.07 -16.80 7.98
CA LYS A 327 15.43 -18.05 7.56
C LYS A 327 14.26 -17.83 6.61
N LEU A 328 13.42 -16.82 6.91
CA LEU A 328 12.29 -16.47 6.06
C LEU A 328 12.76 -15.97 4.69
N PHE A 329 13.64 -14.97 4.68
CA PHE A 329 14.08 -14.34 3.42
C PHE A 329 14.96 -15.25 2.57
N ASP A 330 15.78 -16.12 3.17
CA ASP A 330 16.55 -17.14 2.45
C ASP A 330 15.58 -18.10 1.73
N THR A 331 14.54 -18.59 2.43
CA THR A 331 13.53 -19.50 1.86
C THR A 331 12.72 -18.83 0.73
N ILE A 332 12.29 -17.58 0.94
CA ILE A 332 11.56 -16.82 -0.10
C ILE A 332 12.45 -16.59 -1.31
N LYS A 333 13.71 -16.18 -1.11
CA LYS A 333 14.66 -15.93 -2.19
C LYS A 333 15.02 -17.20 -2.97
N GLU A 334 15.16 -18.33 -2.30
CA GLU A 334 15.37 -19.63 -2.94
C GLU A 334 14.18 -20.03 -3.83
N THR A 335 12.97 -19.66 -3.43
CA THR A 335 11.74 -20.01 -4.15
C THR A 335 11.40 -19.02 -5.27
N LEU A 336 11.49 -17.72 -5.00
CA LEU A 336 11.00 -16.64 -5.88
C LEU A 336 12.11 -15.87 -6.61
N GLY A 337 13.40 -16.10 -6.26
CA GLY A 337 14.53 -15.38 -6.83
C GLY A 337 14.77 -14.01 -6.20
N ASP A 338 15.12 -13.02 -7.02
CA ASP A 338 15.40 -11.66 -6.56
C ASP A 338 14.16 -11.01 -5.95
N LEU A 339 14.36 -10.35 -4.79
CA LEU A 339 13.30 -9.71 -4.02
C LEU A 339 13.40 -8.18 -4.15
N PRO A 340 12.59 -7.53 -4.98
CA PRO A 340 12.54 -6.07 -5.09
C PRO A 340 11.77 -5.46 -3.91
N ILE A 341 12.40 -5.47 -2.73
CA ILE A 341 11.83 -5.02 -1.46
C ILE A 341 12.45 -3.71 -1.03
N ILE A 342 11.63 -2.76 -0.57
CA ILE A 342 11.99 -1.58 0.21
C ILE A 342 11.66 -1.90 1.66
N ALA A 343 12.63 -1.81 2.55
CA ALA A 343 12.42 -2.08 3.97
C ALA A 343 12.02 -0.78 4.69
N GLU A 344 10.82 -0.76 5.30
CA GLU A 344 10.49 0.32 6.23
C GLU A 344 11.26 0.09 7.53
N ASP A 345 12.32 0.88 7.73
CA ASP A 345 13.25 0.85 8.84
C ASP A 345 13.20 2.19 9.63
N LEU A 346 11.99 2.61 9.97
CA LEU A 346 11.73 3.80 10.78
C LEU A 346 11.57 3.43 12.27
N GLY A 347 11.78 4.41 13.15
CA GLY A 347 11.68 4.21 14.60
C GLY A 347 12.97 3.68 15.25
N VAL A 348 12.85 2.78 16.23
CA VAL A 348 14.00 2.23 16.98
C VAL A 348 14.65 1.10 16.16
N ILE A 349 15.70 1.40 15.42
CA ILE A 349 16.43 0.46 14.58
C ILE A 349 17.71 0.01 15.25
N THR A 350 17.85 -1.31 15.45
CA THR A 350 19.04 -1.93 16.06
C THR A 350 20.04 -2.38 14.98
N PRO A 351 21.32 -2.62 15.34
CA PRO A 351 22.31 -3.14 14.39
C PRO A 351 21.86 -4.42 13.68
N GLU A 352 21.14 -5.31 14.37
CA GLU A 352 20.64 -6.57 13.81
C GLU A 352 19.60 -6.34 12.70
N VAL A 353 18.76 -5.32 12.84
CA VAL A 353 17.80 -4.93 11.79
C VAL A 353 18.54 -4.40 10.57
N VAL A 354 19.58 -3.59 10.78
CA VAL A 354 20.43 -3.08 9.69
C VAL A 354 21.13 -4.24 8.99
N GLU A 355 21.73 -5.18 9.73
CA GLU A 355 22.40 -6.36 9.18
C GLU A 355 21.42 -7.21 8.35
N LEU A 356 20.20 -7.45 8.86
CA LEU A 356 19.17 -8.20 8.13
C LEU A 356 18.83 -7.51 6.81
N ARG A 357 18.61 -6.20 6.81
CA ARG A 357 18.31 -5.40 5.61
C ARG A 357 19.47 -5.46 4.60
N GLU A 358 20.70 -5.25 5.06
CA GLU A 358 21.89 -5.20 4.21
C GLU A 358 22.26 -6.56 3.62
N ARG A 359 22.02 -7.66 4.35
CA ARG A 359 22.20 -9.04 3.87
C ARG A 359 21.48 -9.30 2.54
N TYR A 360 20.32 -8.70 2.34
CA TYR A 360 19.51 -8.85 1.12
C TYR A 360 19.61 -7.62 0.20
N ASN A 361 20.46 -6.64 0.57
CA ASN A 361 20.61 -5.37 -0.16
C ASN A 361 19.29 -4.61 -0.33
N PHE A 362 18.39 -4.68 0.67
CA PHE A 362 17.16 -3.90 0.67
C PHE A 362 17.45 -2.44 0.98
N PRO A 363 16.96 -1.46 0.18
CA PRO A 363 17.01 -0.06 0.57
C PRO A 363 16.14 0.20 1.79
N GLY A 364 16.64 1.02 2.72
CA GLY A 364 15.85 1.60 3.80
C GLY A 364 15.20 2.91 3.39
N MET A 365 14.39 3.48 4.28
CA MET A 365 13.66 4.70 4.04
C MET A 365 14.31 5.92 4.72
N LYS A 366 14.23 7.08 4.07
CA LYS A 366 14.72 8.36 4.58
C LYS A 366 13.62 9.42 4.46
N ILE A 367 13.13 9.91 5.60
CA ILE A 367 12.02 10.87 5.69
C ILE A 367 12.57 12.25 6.03
N LEU A 368 12.43 13.22 5.13
CA LEU A 368 12.99 14.56 5.29
C LEU A 368 12.36 15.34 6.45
N GLN A 369 11.09 15.11 6.75
CA GLN A 369 10.46 15.73 7.93
C GLN A 369 11.13 15.33 9.26
N PHE A 370 11.82 14.19 9.33
CA PHE A 370 12.57 13.77 10.52
C PHE A 370 14.02 14.31 10.57
N ALA A 371 14.46 14.96 9.51
CA ALA A 371 15.86 15.37 9.34
C ALA A 371 16.28 16.56 10.24
N PHE A 372 15.33 17.35 10.74
CA PHE A 372 15.59 18.64 11.36
C PHE A 372 15.35 18.68 12.88
N THR A 373 15.08 17.53 13.49
CA THR A 373 14.67 17.42 14.90
C THR A 373 15.84 17.63 15.87
N ASP A 374 17.07 17.23 15.51
CA ASP A 374 18.23 17.24 16.40
C ASP A 374 19.46 17.92 15.78
N SER A 375 20.55 17.21 15.53
CA SER A 375 21.81 17.77 15.04
C SER A 375 22.02 17.51 13.53
N TYR A 376 23.02 18.14 12.94
CA TYR A 376 23.42 17.88 11.55
C TYR A 376 24.07 16.49 11.31
N ALA A 377 24.25 15.69 12.37
CA ALA A 377 24.59 14.28 12.27
C ALA A 377 23.34 13.37 12.06
N ASN A 378 22.12 13.94 12.05
CA ASN A 378 20.90 13.21 11.82
C ASN A 378 20.97 12.40 10.53
N SER A 379 20.68 11.09 10.63
CA SER A 379 20.78 10.15 9.50
C SER A 379 19.73 10.37 8.39
N PHE A 380 18.73 11.21 8.64
CA PHE A 380 17.73 11.62 7.67
C PHE A 380 18.12 12.88 6.87
N LEU A 381 19.27 13.51 7.17
CA LEU A 381 19.78 14.61 6.35
C LEU A 381 20.49 14.07 5.09
N PRO A 382 20.26 14.64 3.91
CA PRO A 382 20.76 14.13 2.63
C PRO A 382 22.26 13.90 2.55
N HIS A 383 23.08 14.72 3.22
CA HIS A 383 24.54 14.55 3.23
C HIS A 383 25.03 13.33 4.05
N ASN A 384 24.15 12.72 4.85
CA ASN A 384 24.41 11.51 5.63
C ASN A 384 23.85 10.24 4.96
N TYR A 385 23.29 10.31 3.74
CA TYR A 385 22.72 9.16 3.05
C TYR A 385 23.77 8.23 2.47
N HIS A 386 23.43 6.95 2.39
CA HIS A 386 24.02 6.00 1.46
C HIS A 386 23.10 5.87 0.25
N PRO A 387 23.63 5.60 -0.96
CA PRO A 387 22.80 5.53 -2.18
C PRO A 387 21.67 4.52 -2.11
N ASN A 388 21.90 3.36 -1.50
CA ASN A 388 20.87 2.30 -1.38
C ASN A 388 19.79 2.68 -0.34
N CYS A 389 19.03 3.72 -0.62
CA CYS A 389 17.87 4.14 0.17
C CYS A 389 16.81 4.79 -0.73
N VAL A 390 15.60 4.88 -0.19
CA VAL A 390 14.49 5.63 -0.78
C VAL A 390 14.21 6.83 0.11
N THR A 391 14.27 8.04 -0.45
CA THR A 391 13.97 9.27 0.29
C THR A 391 12.55 9.75 -0.02
N TYR A 392 11.92 10.30 1.00
CA TYR A 392 10.56 10.87 0.98
C TYR A 392 10.59 12.27 1.59
N THR A 393 9.72 13.15 1.14
CA THR A 393 9.42 14.39 1.90
C THR A 393 8.70 14.05 3.19
N GLY A 394 7.68 13.20 3.12
CA GLY A 394 6.92 12.54 4.16
C GLY A 394 6.27 11.28 3.57
N THR A 395 5.64 10.44 4.41
CA THR A 395 4.84 9.27 4.00
C THR A 395 3.34 9.57 4.16
N HIS A 396 2.49 8.58 3.94
CA HIS A 396 1.06 8.65 4.22
C HIS A 396 0.71 8.83 5.71
N ASP A 397 1.63 8.49 6.62
CA ASP A 397 1.48 8.65 8.08
C ASP A 397 1.97 10.00 8.60
N ASN A 398 2.76 10.71 7.81
CA ASN A 398 3.21 12.04 8.12
C ASN A 398 2.13 13.09 7.78
N ASP A 399 2.26 14.27 8.32
CA ASP A 399 1.55 15.43 7.81
C ASP A 399 2.08 15.80 6.41
N THR A 400 1.33 16.57 5.64
CA THR A 400 1.89 17.21 4.44
C THR A 400 3.11 18.05 4.80
N THR A 401 4.03 18.24 3.89
CA THR A 401 5.25 19.03 4.18
C THR A 401 4.91 20.46 4.64
N LEU A 402 3.91 21.09 4.02
CA LEU A 402 3.45 22.42 4.42
C LEU A 402 2.82 22.40 5.82
N GLY A 403 1.93 21.43 6.09
CA GLY A 403 1.28 21.26 7.39
C GLY A 403 2.28 21.02 8.52
N TRP A 404 3.22 20.08 8.30
CA TRP A 404 4.32 19.80 9.22
C TRP A 404 5.13 21.07 9.52
N TYR A 405 5.54 21.81 8.50
CA TYR A 405 6.37 23.01 8.68
C TYR A 405 5.64 24.09 9.47
N HIS A 406 4.34 24.29 9.25
CA HIS A 406 3.56 25.26 10.01
C HIS A 406 3.47 24.91 11.50
N GLN A 407 3.42 23.63 11.85
CA GLN A 407 3.29 23.15 13.22
C GLN A 407 4.65 22.91 13.91
N ALA A 408 5.72 22.74 13.13
CA ALA A 408 7.05 22.45 13.66
C ALA A 408 7.54 23.54 14.63
N PRO A 409 8.32 23.18 15.67
CA PRO A 409 8.97 24.14 16.56
C PRO A 409 9.88 25.10 15.77
N GLU A 410 10.03 26.34 16.27
CA GLU A 410 10.81 27.35 15.53
C GLU A 410 12.28 26.94 15.35
N ILE A 411 12.82 26.12 16.25
CA ILE A 411 14.19 25.59 16.10
C ILE A 411 14.32 24.65 14.90
N GLU A 412 13.31 23.86 14.59
CA GLU A 412 13.31 22.98 13.41
C GLU A 412 13.10 23.82 12.13
N LYS A 413 12.16 24.77 12.13
CA LYS A 413 11.99 25.74 11.04
C LYS A 413 13.29 26.50 10.73
N HIS A 414 14.00 26.93 11.77
CA HIS A 414 15.29 27.60 11.61
C HIS A 414 16.31 26.68 10.94
N ARG A 415 16.44 25.42 11.38
CA ARG A 415 17.35 24.44 10.77
C ARG A 415 16.99 24.14 9.30
N VAL A 416 15.71 24.07 8.97
CA VAL A 416 15.27 23.95 7.56
C VAL A 416 15.78 25.13 6.75
N ARG A 417 15.50 26.36 7.15
CA ARG A 417 15.93 27.58 6.46
C ARG A 417 17.46 27.69 6.36
N GLU A 418 18.16 27.34 7.42
CA GLU A 418 19.63 27.33 7.44
C GLU A 418 20.22 26.30 6.49
N TYR A 419 19.69 25.07 6.49
CA TYR A 419 20.15 23.98 5.65
C TYR A 419 19.84 24.19 4.17
N THR A 420 18.64 24.65 3.85
CA THR A 420 18.19 24.90 2.48
C THR A 420 18.70 26.22 1.91
N ARG A 421 19.12 27.18 2.77
CA ARG A 421 19.46 28.56 2.44
C ARG A 421 18.31 29.35 1.78
N THR A 422 17.09 29.11 2.29
CA THR A 422 15.86 29.73 1.78
C THR A 422 15.07 30.40 2.91
N SER A 423 14.00 31.14 2.55
CA SER A 423 13.08 31.74 3.51
C SER A 423 12.14 30.74 4.19
N GLY A 424 11.90 29.57 3.55
CA GLY A 424 10.92 28.58 3.95
C GLY A 424 9.50 28.86 3.41
N GLU A 425 9.33 29.84 2.52
CA GLU A 425 8.02 30.16 1.90
C GLU A 425 7.53 29.05 0.99
N GLU A 426 8.43 28.37 0.27
CA GLU A 426 8.15 27.24 -0.60
C GLU A 426 8.73 25.95 -0.01
N VAL A 427 8.53 25.71 1.27
CA VAL A 427 9.17 24.59 2.01
C VAL A 427 8.92 23.24 1.37
N ASN A 428 7.74 22.98 0.79
CA ASN A 428 7.43 21.77 0.06
C ASN A 428 8.41 21.56 -1.11
N TRP A 429 8.64 22.60 -1.92
CA TRP A 429 9.57 22.54 -3.06
C TRP A 429 11.03 22.44 -2.62
N GLU A 430 11.38 23.04 -1.48
CA GLU A 430 12.72 22.90 -0.92
C GLU A 430 13.03 21.46 -0.49
N LEU A 431 12.09 20.80 0.20
CA LEU A 431 12.25 19.41 0.59
C LEU A 431 12.20 18.48 -0.63
N ILE A 432 11.32 18.72 -1.60
CA ILE A 432 11.29 17.98 -2.86
C ILE A 432 12.66 18.09 -3.55
N ARG A 433 13.23 19.30 -3.68
CA ARG A 433 14.53 19.53 -4.27
C ARG A 433 15.64 18.82 -3.50
N LEU A 434 15.65 18.87 -2.16
CA LEU A 434 16.61 18.15 -1.33
C LEU A 434 16.57 16.64 -1.59
N GLY A 435 15.38 16.05 -1.62
CA GLY A 435 15.20 14.62 -1.91
C GLY A 435 15.72 14.25 -3.31
N LEU A 436 15.32 15.01 -4.34
CA LEU A 436 15.71 14.76 -5.72
C LEU A 436 17.22 14.91 -5.96
N LEU A 437 17.87 15.91 -5.36
CA LEU A 437 19.31 16.15 -5.49
C LEU A 437 20.16 15.26 -4.57
N SER A 438 19.56 14.52 -3.64
CA SER A 438 20.28 13.61 -2.73
C SER A 438 20.95 12.45 -3.51
N VAL A 439 21.84 11.72 -2.84
CA VAL A 439 22.48 10.50 -3.38
C VAL A 439 21.56 9.27 -3.36
N ALA A 440 20.37 9.36 -2.76
CA ALA A 440 19.43 8.26 -2.72
C ALA A 440 19.12 7.69 -4.10
N ASP A 441 19.05 6.38 -4.25
CA ASP A 441 18.69 5.75 -5.52
C ASP A 441 17.27 6.13 -5.96
N GLN A 442 16.32 6.26 -5.01
CA GLN A 442 14.95 6.65 -5.31
C GLN A 442 14.48 7.82 -4.47
N THR A 443 13.62 8.65 -5.04
CA THR A 443 12.90 9.72 -4.35
C THR A 443 11.42 9.60 -4.66
N ILE A 444 10.58 9.51 -3.62
CA ILE A 444 9.13 9.39 -3.75
C ILE A 444 8.49 10.53 -2.96
N VAL A 445 7.59 11.27 -3.59
CA VAL A 445 6.95 12.46 -3.01
C VAL A 445 5.45 12.21 -2.92
N PRO A 446 4.80 12.41 -1.76
CA PRO A 446 3.34 12.43 -1.68
C PRO A 446 2.75 13.45 -2.65
N LEU A 447 1.67 13.10 -3.35
CA LEU A 447 1.04 13.98 -4.32
C LEU A 447 0.60 15.31 -3.70
N GLN A 448 0.20 15.29 -2.42
CA GLN A 448 -0.17 16.47 -1.62
C GLN A 448 0.96 17.51 -1.57
N ASP A 449 2.21 17.06 -1.51
CA ASP A 449 3.37 17.97 -1.45
C ASP A 449 3.63 18.66 -2.79
N TYR A 450 3.42 17.97 -3.92
CA TYR A 450 3.44 18.62 -5.24
C TYR A 450 2.30 19.63 -5.41
N MET A 451 1.16 19.40 -4.76
CA MET A 451 -0.01 20.28 -4.76
C MET A 451 0.09 21.43 -3.72
N ASN A 452 1.14 21.44 -2.91
CA ASN A 452 1.34 22.42 -1.82
C ASN A 452 0.16 22.51 -0.84
N LEU A 453 -0.35 21.35 -0.40
CA LEU A 453 -1.53 21.24 0.47
C LEU A 453 -1.15 21.26 1.95
N GLY A 454 -2.05 21.78 2.80
CA GLY A 454 -1.92 21.81 4.25
C GLY A 454 -2.40 20.54 4.96
N SER A 455 -2.40 20.56 6.30
CA SER A 455 -2.71 19.41 7.17
C SER A 455 -4.10 18.81 6.99
N ASP A 456 -5.06 19.58 6.52
CA ASP A 456 -6.42 19.15 6.21
C ASP A 456 -6.50 18.18 5.01
N HIS A 457 -5.38 17.99 4.31
CA HIS A 457 -5.24 17.05 3.20
C HIS A 457 -4.32 15.85 3.51
N ARG A 458 -3.93 15.64 4.77
CA ARG A 458 -3.13 14.46 5.11
C ARG A 458 -3.94 13.18 4.94
N MET A 459 -3.26 12.07 4.60
CA MET A 459 -3.90 10.79 4.38
C MET A 459 -4.26 10.08 5.69
N ASN A 460 -3.36 10.09 6.66
CA ASN A 460 -3.53 9.40 7.94
C ASN A 460 -2.91 10.17 9.10
N LEU A 461 -3.58 10.16 10.23
CA LEU A 461 -3.04 10.57 11.53
C LEU A 461 -2.97 9.34 12.44
N PRO A 462 -1.80 8.72 12.61
CA PRO A 462 -1.64 7.54 13.44
C PRO A 462 -2.20 7.73 14.85
N GLY A 463 -2.83 6.67 15.38
CA GLY A 463 -3.44 6.70 16.70
C GLY A 463 -4.84 7.32 16.77
N THR A 464 -5.43 7.74 15.65
CA THR A 464 -6.82 8.22 15.58
C THR A 464 -7.71 7.25 14.82
N ALA A 465 -8.98 7.12 15.26
CA ALA A 465 -9.92 6.15 14.70
C ALA A 465 -10.74 6.67 13.52
N THR A 466 -10.80 7.99 13.31
CA THR A 466 -11.66 8.65 12.32
C THR A 466 -10.93 9.77 11.60
N GLY A 467 -11.41 10.18 10.43
CA GLY A 467 -10.83 11.27 9.65
C GLY A 467 -9.56 10.87 8.91
N ASN A 468 -9.40 9.57 8.60
CA ASN A 468 -8.25 9.02 7.91
C ASN A 468 -8.69 8.30 6.62
N TRP A 469 -7.76 8.16 5.68
CA TRP A 469 -7.89 7.35 4.46
C TRP A 469 -8.94 7.84 3.47
N ASP A 470 -9.45 9.06 3.65
CA ASP A 470 -10.54 9.62 2.87
C ASP A 470 -10.11 10.75 1.92
N TRP A 471 -8.85 11.18 1.97
CA TRP A 471 -8.35 12.26 1.12
C TRP A 471 -8.45 11.94 -0.38
N ARG A 472 -8.92 12.93 -1.15
CA ARG A 472 -8.99 12.91 -2.61
C ARG A 472 -8.56 14.25 -3.18
N TYR A 473 -8.09 14.24 -4.42
CA TYR A 473 -7.90 15.45 -5.20
C TYR A 473 -9.02 15.64 -6.22
N THR A 474 -9.21 16.89 -6.70
CA THR A 474 -10.08 17.21 -7.84
C THR A 474 -9.26 17.32 -9.14
N PRO A 475 -9.89 17.22 -10.33
CA PRO A 475 -9.17 17.40 -11.59
C PRO A 475 -8.36 18.72 -11.62
N GLU A 476 -8.94 19.80 -11.15
CA GLU A 476 -8.35 21.13 -11.13
C GLU A 476 -7.10 21.16 -10.24
N MET A 477 -7.09 20.45 -9.11
CA MET A 477 -5.91 20.36 -8.24
C MET A 477 -4.73 19.70 -8.96
N LEU A 478 -4.97 18.65 -9.75
CA LEU A 478 -3.92 17.98 -10.54
C LEU A 478 -3.43 18.86 -11.70
N GLU A 479 -4.33 19.60 -12.33
CA GLU A 479 -4.00 20.55 -13.42
C GLU A 479 -3.11 21.70 -12.94
N HIS A 480 -3.30 22.17 -11.70
CA HIS A 480 -2.53 23.27 -11.11
C HIS A 480 -1.13 22.88 -10.61
N VAL A 481 -0.80 21.59 -10.60
CA VAL A 481 0.57 21.15 -10.25
C VAL A 481 1.57 21.71 -11.24
N ASP A 482 2.66 22.30 -10.75
CA ASP A 482 3.76 22.80 -11.58
C ASP A 482 4.58 21.65 -12.18
N LYS A 483 3.99 21.01 -13.21
CA LYS A 483 4.58 19.89 -13.94
C LYS A 483 5.94 20.24 -14.55
N LYS A 484 6.12 21.50 -15.00
CA LYS A 484 7.37 21.97 -15.58
C LYS A 484 8.48 21.96 -14.52
N ARG A 485 8.21 22.47 -13.33
CA ARG A 485 9.18 22.48 -12.22
C ARG A 485 9.57 21.05 -11.79
N ILE A 486 8.61 20.13 -11.74
CA ILE A 486 8.90 18.71 -11.45
C ILE A 486 9.86 18.15 -12.50
N LYS A 487 9.54 18.32 -13.78
CA LYS A 487 10.34 17.81 -14.90
C LYS A 487 11.77 18.38 -14.89
N GLU A 488 11.91 19.69 -14.68
CA GLU A 488 13.21 20.35 -14.57
C GLU A 488 14.04 19.79 -13.41
N LEU A 489 13.43 19.60 -12.22
CA LEU A 489 14.12 19.02 -11.06
C LEU A 489 14.54 17.57 -11.28
N ILE A 490 13.70 16.76 -11.92
CA ILE A 490 14.01 15.36 -12.27
C ILE A 490 15.18 15.29 -13.23
N LYS A 491 15.18 16.15 -14.26
CA LYS A 491 16.26 16.23 -15.24
C LYS A 491 17.60 16.62 -14.60
N ILE A 492 17.66 17.73 -13.86
CA ILE A 492 18.92 18.20 -13.24
C ILE A 492 19.44 17.27 -12.16
N SER A 493 18.58 16.42 -11.58
CA SER A 493 18.97 15.41 -10.59
C SER A 493 19.35 14.05 -11.21
N ASN A 494 19.36 13.95 -12.55
CA ASN A 494 19.63 12.71 -13.29
C ASN A 494 18.75 11.54 -12.85
N ARG A 495 17.41 11.77 -12.78
CA ARG A 495 16.39 10.77 -12.41
C ARG A 495 15.44 10.45 -13.55
N ASP A 496 15.67 11.02 -14.73
CA ASP A 496 14.94 10.74 -15.95
C ASP A 496 15.44 9.45 -16.60
N LEU A 497 14.73 8.36 -16.37
CA LEU A 497 15.09 7.04 -16.94
C LEU A 497 14.83 6.95 -18.45
N ARG A 498 13.95 7.80 -19.00
CA ARG A 498 13.51 7.71 -20.40
C ARG A 498 14.49 8.38 -21.37
N ASN A 499 15.22 9.39 -20.89
CA ASN A 499 16.18 10.15 -21.71
C ASN A 499 17.65 9.82 -21.42
N SER A 500 17.95 8.96 -20.45
CA SER A 500 19.33 8.61 -20.05
C SER A 500 20.18 8.02 -21.20
N ASP A 501 19.55 7.37 -22.17
CA ASP A 501 20.26 6.80 -23.34
C ASP A 501 20.56 7.84 -24.45
N GLN A 502 19.81 8.96 -24.50
CA GLN A 502 20.07 10.05 -25.46
C GLN A 502 21.22 10.95 -25.02
N ASP A 503 21.31 11.27 -23.71
CA ASP A 503 22.41 12.07 -23.18
C ASP A 503 23.76 11.32 -23.20
N ALA A 504 23.74 9.99 -23.03
CA ALA A 504 24.94 9.15 -23.17
C ALA A 504 25.51 9.17 -24.61
N ASN A 505 24.66 9.33 -25.63
CA ASN A 505 25.08 9.46 -27.01
C ASN A 505 25.59 10.87 -27.33
N LEU A 506 24.99 11.92 -26.73
CA LEU A 506 25.47 13.31 -26.88
C LEU A 506 26.85 13.49 -26.22
N THR A 507 27.07 12.94 -25.04
CA THR A 507 28.36 13.00 -24.35
C THR A 507 29.47 12.23 -25.11
N LYS A 508 29.13 11.14 -25.81
CA LYS A 508 30.06 10.43 -26.67
C LYS A 508 30.45 11.27 -27.89
N ILE A 509 29.49 11.97 -28.50
CA ILE A 509 29.76 12.83 -29.67
C ILE A 509 30.64 14.02 -29.27
N GLU A 510 30.36 14.68 -28.13
CA GLU A 510 31.15 15.79 -27.62
C GLU A 510 32.58 15.37 -27.20
N THR A 511 32.75 14.14 -26.65
CA THR A 511 34.10 13.62 -26.32
C THR A 511 34.88 13.17 -27.52
N GLU A 512 34.24 12.69 -28.59
CA GLU A 512 34.91 12.37 -29.88
C GLU A 512 35.29 13.63 -30.66
N GLU A 513 34.48 14.71 -30.58
CA GLU A 513 34.83 16.01 -31.19
C GLU A 513 35.88 16.81 -30.40
N ALA A 514 35.97 16.60 -29.06
CA ALA A 514 36.93 17.27 -28.19
C ALA A 514 38.36 16.65 -28.20
N GLY A 515 38.55 15.51 -28.85
CA GLY A 515 39.89 14.93 -29.13
C GLY A 515 40.69 14.51 -27.88
N TYR A 516 40.02 13.99 -26.83
CA TYR A 516 40.66 13.43 -25.64
C TYR A 516 40.66 11.90 -25.66
#